data_3fd0323970274b1ee5db3ea4c6862089
#
_entry.id   3fd0323970274b1ee5db3ea4c6862089
#
_cell.length_a   1.000
_cell.length_b   1.000
_cell.length_c   1.000
_cell.angle_alpha   90.00
_cell.angle_beta   90.00
_cell.angle_gamma   90.00
#
_symmetry.space_group_name_H-M   'P 1'
#
loop_
_entity.id
_entity.type
_entity.pdbx_description
1 polymer ?
#
loop_
_entity_poly.entity_id
_entity_poly.type
_entity_poly.pdbx_seq_one_letter_code
_entity_poly.pdbx_strand_id
1 'polypeptide(L)'
;MKKVISYLILVIVILVFLWAQGPLGNVPSWLVDYQLAINCILVASMAGVLYCIRAVYTNYSARNTWEKRWELWYYLRPLASAIAGLVAFIFLKAGIAVLEASQTGEAGMYGYMAFAFIAGYNVDRFLRKIEDLAKSKFGVEQSGSYRTGKKDGEGSSS
;
A
#
# COMPACT_ATOMS: atom_id res chain seq x y z
N MET A 1 13.60 16.24 8.73
CA MET A 1 14.09 14.87 8.89
C MET A 1 13.77 14.27 10.26
N LYS A 2 14.30 14.81 11.41
CA LYS A 2 14.00 14.23 12.75
C LYS A 2 12.50 14.09 13.02
N LYS A 3 11.67 15.07 12.63
CA LYS A 3 10.21 15.03 12.76
C LYS A 3 9.57 13.87 11.98
N VAL A 4 10.02 13.60 10.74
CA VAL A 4 9.51 12.50 9.91
C VAL A 4 9.85 11.15 10.53
N ILE A 5 11.10 10.97 10.99
CA ILE A 5 11.53 9.72 11.63
C ILE A 5 10.73 9.46 12.91
N SER A 6 10.57 10.49 13.77
CA SER A 6 9.79 10.38 15.01
C SER A 6 8.32 10.03 14.72
N TYR A 7 7.73 10.63 13.68
CA TYR A 7 6.39 10.31 13.20
C TYR A 7 6.28 8.85 12.75
N LEU A 8 7.20 8.36 11.91
CA LEU A 8 7.18 6.99 11.41
C LEU A 8 7.33 5.95 12.54
N ILE A 9 8.18 6.22 13.52
CA ILE A 9 8.34 5.37 14.71
C ILE A 9 7.05 5.35 15.53
N LEU A 10 6.45 6.51 15.76
CA LEU A 10 5.19 6.61 16.50
C LEU A 10 4.07 5.85 15.77
N VAL A 11 3.93 6.03 14.46
CA VAL A 11 2.90 5.36 13.66
C VAL A 11 3.09 3.84 13.69
N ILE A 12 4.32 3.32 13.53
CA ILE A 12 4.53 1.86 13.56
C ILE A 12 4.22 1.27 14.93
N VAL A 13 4.57 1.97 16.01
CA VAL A 13 4.25 1.52 17.39
C VAL A 13 2.74 1.45 17.59
N ILE A 14 1.99 2.48 17.15
CA ILE A 14 0.53 2.49 17.22
C ILE A 14 -0.07 1.34 16.38
N LEU A 15 0.40 1.13 15.15
CA LEU A 15 -0.11 0.08 14.27
C LEU A 15 0.14 -1.32 14.85
N VAL A 16 1.34 -1.57 15.39
CA VAL A 16 1.67 -2.84 16.05
C VAL A 16 0.81 -3.05 17.29
N PHE A 17 0.62 -2.00 18.10
CA PHE A 17 -0.25 -2.06 19.27
C PHE A 17 -1.70 -2.40 18.89
N LEU A 18 -2.26 -1.73 17.89
CA LEU A 18 -3.61 -2.00 17.40
C LEU A 18 -3.74 -3.41 16.85
N TRP A 19 -2.75 -3.88 16.10
CA TRP A 19 -2.74 -5.23 15.56
C TRP A 19 -2.68 -6.29 16.66
N ALA A 20 -1.92 -6.05 17.71
CA ALA A 20 -1.78 -6.98 18.85
C ALA A 20 -3.07 -7.11 19.68
N GLN A 21 -4.00 -6.14 19.62
CA GLN A 21 -5.29 -6.22 20.32
C GLN A 21 -6.18 -7.34 19.76
N GLY A 22 -6.07 -7.67 18.49
CA GLY A 22 -6.84 -8.74 17.85
C GLY A 22 -6.62 -10.11 18.50
N PRO A 23 -5.38 -10.62 18.60
CA PRO A 23 -5.06 -11.88 19.27
C PRO A 23 -5.36 -11.90 20.78
N LEU A 24 -5.34 -10.73 21.44
CA LEU A 24 -5.63 -10.59 22.87
C LEU A 24 -7.12 -10.64 23.22
N GLY A 25 -8.01 -10.78 22.21
CA GLY A 25 -9.45 -10.88 22.43
C GLY A 25 -10.13 -9.57 22.86
N ASN A 26 -9.44 -8.45 22.82
CA ASN A 26 -9.96 -7.13 23.20
C ASN A 26 -10.77 -6.44 22.09
N VAL A 27 -11.21 -7.20 21.08
CA VAL A 27 -11.97 -6.66 19.95
C VAL A 27 -13.45 -6.63 20.30
N PRO A 28 -14.14 -5.48 20.19
CA PRO A 28 -15.57 -5.40 20.37
C PRO A 28 -16.31 -6.37 19.44
N SER A 29 -17.40 -6.98 19.92
CA SER A 29 -18.16 -8.01 19.19
C SER A 29 -18.64 -7.57 17.80
N TRP A 30 -18.97 -6.29 17.63
CA TRP A 30 -19.38 -5.73 16.34
C TRP A 30 -18.24 -5.59 15.32
N LEU A 31 -16.97 -5.65 15.75
CA LEU A 31 -15.79 -5.61 14.88
C LEU A 31 -15.27 -6.98 14.47
N VAL A 32 -15.75 -8.05 15.09
CA VAL A 32 -15.26 -9.42 14.82
C VAL A 32 -15.46 -9.79 13.35
N ASP A 33 -16.60 -9.44 12.76
CA ASP A 33 -16.92 -9.73 11.36
C ASP A 33 -16.00 -8.98 10.37
N TYR A 34 -15.45 -7.85 10.78
CA TYR A 34 -14.53 -7.01 9.97
C TYR A 34 -13.07 -7.22 10.33
N GLN A 35 -12.76 -8.10 11.27
CA GLN A 35 -11.40 -8.27 11.81
C GLN A 35 -10.38 -8.58 10.72
N LEU A 36 -10.73 -9.41 9.74
CA LEU A 36 -9.83 -9.74 8.63
C LEU A 36 -9.53 -8.51 7.76
N ALA A 37 -10.55 -7.70 7.44
CA ALA A 37 -10.37 -6.46 6.68
C ALA A 37 -9.47 -5.48 7.46
N ILE A 38 -9.72 -5.32 8.75
CA ILE A 38 -8.92 -4.45 9.63
C ILE A 38 -7.48 -4.93 9.69
N ASN A 39 -7.23 -6.23 9.83
CA ASN A 39 -5.88 -6.79 9.81
C ASN A 39 -5.17 -6.53 8.48
N CYS A 40 -5.86 -6.64 7.35
CA CYS A 40 -5.31 -6.30 6.03
C CYS A 40 -4.91 -4.82 5.94
N ILE A 41 -5.76 -3.92 6.44
CA ILE A 41 -5.49 -2.47 6.48
C ILE A 41 -4.27 -2.17 7.35
N LEU A 42 -4.20 -2.75 8.56
CA LEU A 42 -3.10 -2.53 9.50
C LEU A 42 -1.77 -3.04 8.93
N VAL A 43 -1.76 -4.27 8.40
CA VAL A 43 -0.56 -4.89 7.82
C VAL A 43 -0.08 -4.12 6.59
N ALA A 44 -0.99 -3.66 5.72
CA ALA A 44 -0.64 -2.82 4.58
C ALA A 44 -0.08 -1.46 5.02
N SER A 45 -0.64 -0.86 6.07
CA SER A 45 -0.12 0.39 6.64
C SER A 45 1.29 0.22 7.20
N MET A 46 1.57 -0.89 7.90
CA MET A 46 2.91 -1.24 8.38
C MET A 46 3.90 -1.38 7.21
N ALA A 47 3.47 -2.02 6.12
CA ALA A 47 4.27 -2.13 4.90
C ALA A 47 4.61 -0.75 4.30
N GLY A 48 3.65 0.18 4.31
CA GLY A 48 3.87 1.57 3.89
C GLY A 48 4.87 2.32 4.76
N VAL A 49 4.79 2.15 6.08
CA VAL A 49 5.77 2.73 7.02
C VAL A 49 7.17 2.13 6.78
N LEU A 50 7.26 0.81 6.59
CA LEU A 50 8.52 0.13 6.27
C LEU A 50 9.14 0.67 4.98
N TYR A 51 8.32 0.88 3.95
CA TYR A 51 8.77 1.52 2.71
C TYR A 51 9.32 2.93 2.95
N CYS A 52 8.65 3.74 3.78
CA CYS A 52 9.10 5.08 4.15
C CYS A 52 10.43 5.05 4.91
N ILE A 53 10.60 4.14 5.87
CA ILE A 53 11.86 3.97 6.61
C ILE A 53 13.00 3.63 5.65
N ARG A 54 12.77 2.69 4.73
CA ARG A 54 13.73 2.35 3.68
C ARG A 54 14.09 3.55 2.81
N ALA A 55 13.08 4.33 2.40
CA ALA A 55 13.28 5.52 1.56
C ALA A 55 14.08 6.60 2.30
N VAL A 56 13.80 6.84 3.60
CA VAL A 56 14.58 7.76 4.44
C VAL A 56 16.03 7.31 4.54
N TYR A 57 16.25 6.02 4.84
CA TYR A 57 17.61 5.46 4.93
C TYR A 57 18.37 5.63 3.61
N THR A 58 17.76 5.26 2.48
CA THR A 58 18.40 5.34 1.17
C THR A 58 18.71 6.78 0.76
N ASN A 59 17.76 7.71 0.95
CA ASN A 59 17.95 9.10 0.54
C ASN A 59 18.91 9.86 1.45
N TYR A 60 18.89 9.58 2.74
CA TYR A 60 19.74 10.26 3.70
C TYR A 60 21.15 9.67 3.74
N SER A 61 21.27 8.34 3.93
CA SER A 61 22.58 7.70 4.16
C SER A 61 23.33 7.38 2.88
N ALA A 62 22.62 7.00 1.79
CA ALA A 62 23.27 6.57 0.57
C ALA A 62 23.43 7.70 -0.46
N ARG A 63 22.44 8.62 -0.56
CA ARG A 63 22.44 9.66 -1.60
C ARG A 63 22.69 11.07 -1.10
N ASN A 64 22.61 11.31 0.21
CA ASN A 64 22.75 12.64 0.85
C ASN A 64 21.86 13.73 0.18
N THR A 65 20.68 13.35 -0.33
CA THR A 65 19.73 14.20 -1.04
C THR A 65 18.42 14.30 -0.26
N TRP A 66 18.41 15.16 0.78
CA TRP A 66 17.18 15.39 1.53
C TRP A 66 16.50 16.68 1.08
N GLU A 67 15.28 16.57 0.51
CA GLU A 67 14.45 17.71 0.13
C GLU A 67 13.21 17.79 1.00
N LYS A 68 12.94 18.97 1.58
CA LYS A 68 11.78 19.21 2.47
C LYS A 68 10.44 18.99 1.77
N ARG A 69 10.35 19.21 0.46
CA ARG A 69 9.10 19.04 -0.31
C ARG A 69 8.59 17.59 -0.29
N TRP A 70 9.45 16.62 -0.02
CA TRP A 70 9.08 15.21 0.07
C TRP A 70 8.52 14.81 1.44
N GLU A 71 8.57 15.71 2.45
CA GLU A 71 8.07 15.39 3.80
C GLU A 71 6.58 15.03 3.78
N LEU A 72 5.77 15.75 3.01
CA LEU A 72 4.34 15.46 2.85
C LEU A 72 4.08 14.04 2.32
N TRP A 73 4.90 13.57 1.40
CA TRP A 73 4.80 12.22 0.85
C TRP A 73 5.01 11.15 1.93
N TYR A 74 5.95 11.35 2.85
CA TYR A 74 6.17 10.44 3.97
C TYR A 74 5.00 10.39 4.96
N TYR A 75 4.29 11.50 5.14
CA TYR A 75 3.10 11.55 6.01
C TYR A 75 1.89 10.86 5.37
N LEU A 76 1.70 11.01 4.06
CA LEU A 76 0.55 10.46 3.34
C LEU A 76 0.72 8.98 2.96
N ARG A 77 1.96 8.49 2.87
CA ARG A 77 2.24 7.11 2.41
C ARG A 77 1.58 6.02 3.26
N PRO A 78 1.61 6.05 4.61
CA PRO A 78 0.92 5.05 5.43
C PRO A 78 -0.59 5.02 5.17
N LEU A 79 -1.21 6.17 4.95
CA LEU A 79 -2.64 6.28 4.62
C LEU A 79 -2.94 5.67 3.25
N ALA A 80 -2.15 6.01 2.23
CA ALA A 80 -2.29 5.42 0.90
C ALA A 80 -2.14 3.89 0.93
N SER A 81 -1.21 3.38 1.76
CA SER A 81 -1.01 1.95 1.97
C SER A 81 -2.19 1.29 2.68
N ALA A 82 -2.82 1.97 3.64
CA ALA A 82 -4.05 1.51 4.30
C ALA A 82 -5.18 1.30 3.29
N ILE A 83 -5.39 2.27 2.40
CA ILE A 83 -6.39 2.21 1.33
C ILE A 83 -6.06 1.06 0.36
N ALA A 84 -4.78 0.92 -0.03
CA ALA A 84 -4.35 -0.17 -0.90
C ALA A 84 -4.60 -1.55 -0.26
N GLY A 85 -4.42 -1.68 1.06
CA GLY A 85 -4.73 -2.90 1.82
C GLY A 85 -6.21 -3.24 1.81
N LEU A 86 -7.08 -2.24 1.98
CA LEU A 86 -8.53 -2.42 1.89
C LEU A 86 -8.94 -2.86 0.48
N VAL A 87 -8.41 -2.21 -0.55
CA VAL A 87 -8.68 -2.56 -1.96
C VAL A 87 -8.19 -3.98 -2.24
N ALA A 88 -6.99 -4.35 -1.79
CA ALA A 88 -6.45 -5.70 -1.93
C ALA A 88 -7.36 -6.76 -1.29
N PHE A 89 -7.89 -6.48 -0.09
CA PHE A 89 -8.86 -7.35 0.57
C PHE A 89 -10.13 -7.53 -0.25
N ILE A 90 -10.71 -6.44 -0.80
CA ILE A 90 -11.91 -6.49 -1.63
C ILE A 90 -11.65 -7.30 -2.89
N PHE A 91 -10.51 -7.11 -3.58
CA PHE A 91 -10.15 -7.84 -4.79
C PHE A 91 -10.00 -9.34 -4.54
N LEU A 92 -9.38 -9.73 -3.43
CA LEU A 92 -9.29 -11.14 -3.04
C LEU A 92 -10.66 -11.73 -2.72
N LYS A 93 -11.49 -11.00 -1.96
CA LYS A 93 -12.83 -11.45 -1.60
C LYS A 93 -13.76 -11.56 -2.80
N ALA A 94 -13.59 -10.68 -3.80
CA ALA A 94 -14.30 -10.73 -5.07
C ALA A 94 -13.80 -11.83 -6.02
N GLY A 95 -12.75 -12.59 -5.66
CA GLY A 95 -12.16 -13.62 -6.51
C GLY A 95 -11.42 -13.10 -7.75
N ILE A 96 -11.19 -11.79 -7.84
CA ILE A 96 -10.51 -11.14 -8.97
C ILE A 96 -9.01 -11.42 -8.93
N ALA A 97 -8.43 -11.51 -7.73
CA ALA A 97 -7.07 -11.99 -7.52
C ALA A 97 -7.15 -13.43 -7.02
N VAL A 98 -7.09 -14.39 -7.92
CA VAL A 98 -7.01 -15.81 -7.58
C VAL A 98 -5.60 -16.07 -7.04
N LEU A 99 -5.45 -15.95 -5.73
CA LEU A 99 -4.43 -16.73 -5.04
C LEU A 99 -5.04 -18.12 -4.86
N GLU A 100 -4.27 -19.15 -5.12
CA GLU A 100 -4.62 -20.55 -4.84
C GLU A 100 -4.77 -20.79 -3.30
N ALA A 101 -5.50 -19.91 -2.66
CA ALA A 101 -5.90 -20.01 -1.27
C ALA A 101 -7.24 -20.76 -1.20
N SER A 102 -7.31 -21.92 -1.85
CA SER A 102 -8.32 -22.95 -1.54
C SER A 102 -8.08 -23.57 -0.15
N GLN A 103 -7.22 -22.97 0.64
CA GLN A 103 -6.97 -23.31 2.03
C GLN A 103 -8.03 -22.63 2.90
N THR A 104 -9.10 -23.35 3.16
CA THR A 104 -10.07 -23.02 4.22
C THR A 104 -9.34 -23.09 5.57
N GLY A 105 -9.39 -22.00 6.36
CA GLY A 105 -8.82 -21.94 7.69
C GLY A 105 -7.83 -20.80 7.91
N GLU A 106 -6.99 -20.92 8.94
CA GLU A 106 -6.01 -19.91 9.34
C GLU A 106 -5.01 -19.57 8.22
N ALA A 107 -4.61 -20.54 7.41
CA ALA A 107 -3.72 -20.33 6.27
C ALA A 107 -4.29 -19.34 5.24
N GLY A 108 -5.61 -19.35 5.01
CA GLY A 108 -6.29 -18.40 4.14
C GLY A 108 -6.18 -16.96 4.67
N MET A 109 -6.35 -16.77 5.98
CA MET A 109 -6.24 -15.45 6.61
C MET A 109 -4.85 -14.84 6.42
N TYR A 110 -3.79 -15.62 6.62
CA TYR A 110 -2.42 -15.15 6.38
C TYR A 110 -2.16 -14.82 4.91
N GLY A 111 -2.78 -15.53 3.97
CA GLY A 111 -2.73 -15.22 2.55
C GLY A 111 -3.29 -13.84 2.21
N TYR A 112 -4.43 -13.47 2.80
CA TYR A 112 -5.01 -12.11 2.66
C TYR A 112 -4.07 -11.05 3.21
N MET A 113 -3.52 -11.26 4.41
CA MET A 113 -2.58 -10.31 5.02
C MET A 113 -1.29 -10.17 4.23
N ALA A 114 -0.72 -11.28 3.71
CA ALA A 114 0.48 -11.24 2.89
C ALA A 114 0.26 -10.46 1.59
N PHE A 115 -0.87 -10.66 0.92
CA PHE A 115 -1.21 -9.91 -0.28
C PHE A 115 -1.44 -8.42 0.02
N ALA A 116 -2.13 -8.10 1.11
CA ALA A 116 -2.32 -6.74 1.57
C ALA A 116 -0.98 -6.05 1.92
N PHE A 117 -0.02 -6.79 2.52
CA PHE A 117 1.34 -6.30 2.75
C PHE A 117 2.04 -5.93 1.44
N ILE A 118 1.99 -6.80 0.44
CA ILE A 118 2.61 -6.55 -0.88
C ILE A 118 1.97 -5.34 -1.55
N ALA A 119 0.65 -5.22 -1.51
CA ALA A 119 -0.09 -4.07 -2.04
C ALA A 119 0.30 -2.77 -1.33
N GLY A 120 0.35 -2.77 0.00
CA GLY A 120 0.73 -1.63 0.82
C GLY A 120 2.19 -1.21 0.67
N TYR A 121 3.11 -2.17 0.48
CA TYR A 121 4.52 -1.90 0.22
C TYR A 121 4.74 -1.28 -1.16
N ASN A 122 4.01 -1.75 -2.18
CA ASN A 122 4.16 -1.36 -3.58
C ASN A 122 2.92 -0.63 -4.13
N VAL A 123 2.34 0.32 -3.39
CA VAL A 123 1.09 1.02 -3.75
C VAL A 123 1.08 1.49 -5.20
N ASP A 124 2.16 2.15 -5.66
CA ASP A 124 2.20 2.72 -7.01
C ASP A 124 2.16 1.66 -8.13
N ARG A 125 2.76 0.49 -7.89
CA ARG A 125 2.71 -0.64 -8.82
C ARG A 125 1.38 -1.38 -8.73
N PHE A 126 0.83 -1.47 -7.52
CA PHE A 126 -0.45 -2.09 -7.28
C PHE A 126 -1.58 -1.31 -7.98
N LEU A 127 -1.61 0.01 -7.83
CA LEU A 127 -2.59 0.87 -8.51
C LEU A 127 -2.50 0.76 -10.03
N ARG A 128 -1.29 0.77 -10.60
CA ARG A 128 -1.10 0.54 -12.05
C ARG A 128 -1.67 -0.80 -12.51
N LYS A 129 -1.47 -1.87 -11.76
CA LYS A 129 -2.06 -3.17 -12.09
C LYS A 129 -3.59 -3.17 -12.02
N ILE A 130 -4.16 -2.42 -11.08
CA ILE A 130 -5.63 -2.22 -11.01
C ILE A 130 -6.12 -1.45 -12.23
N GLU A 131 -5.43 -0.39 -12.65
CA GLU A 131 -5.74 0.36 -13.87
C GLU A 131 -5.69 -0.54 -15.12
N ASP A 132 -4.66 -1.38 -15.24
CA ASP A 132 -4.53 -2.35 -16.34
C ASP A 132 -5.66 -3.37 -16.34
N LEU A 133 -6.06 -3.87 -15.16
CA LEU A 133 -7.21 -4.77 -15.00
C LEU A 133 -8.53 -4.08 -15.36
N ALA A 134 -8.71 -2.84 -14.91
CA ALA A 134 -9.90 -2.05 -15.23
C ALA A 134 -10.00 -1.81 -16.73
N LYS A 135 -8.90 -1.49 -17.40
CA LYS A 135 -8.83 -1.32 -18.84
C LYS A 135 -9.16 -2.61 -19.58
N SER A 136 -8.57 -3.73 -19.16
CA SER A 136 -8.77 -5.05 -19.79
C SER A 136 -10.19 -5.61 -19.60
N LYS A 137 -10.80 -5.38 -18.42
CA LYS A 137 -12.10 -5.95 -18.05
C LYS A 137 -13.27 -5.04 -18.33
N PHE A 138 -13.08 -3.72 -18.19
CA PHE A 138 -14.17 -2.74 -18.25
C PHE A 138 -14.01 -1.72 -19.39
N GLY A 139 -12.93 -1.78 -20.19
CA GLY A 139 -12.69 -0.85 -21.29
C GLY A 139 -12.47 0.61 -20.86
N VAL A 140 -12.14 0.85 -19.59
CA VAL A 140 -11.94 2.19 -19.04
C VAL A 140 -10.58 2.71 -19.52
N GLU A 141 -10.58 3.83 -20.27
CA GLU A 141 -9.34 4.48 -20.69
C GLU A 141 -8.59 5.10 -19.48
N GLN A 142 -7.25 5.08 -19.55
CA GLN A 142 -6.41 5.70 -18.53
C GLN A 142 -6.75 7.18 -18.36
N SER A 143 -7.03 7.58 -17.12
CA SER A 143 -7.10 8.99 -16.75
C SER A 143 -5.79 9.68 -17.17
N GLY A 144 -5.90 10.72 -18.02
CA GLY A 144 -4.80 11.31 -18.77
C GLY A 144 -3.71 12.05 -17.98
N SER A 145 -3.45 11.67 -16.72
CA SER A 145 -2.49 12.35 -15.84
C SER A 145 -1.01 12.00 -16.11
N TYR A 146 -0.70 11.05 -17.01
CA TYR A 146 0.66 10.63 -17.33
C TYR A 146 1.03 10.81 -18.81
N ARG A 147 0.40 11.74 -19.51
CA ARG A 147 0.90 12.18 -20.80
C ARG A 147 2.12 13.10 -20.59
N THR A 148 3.20 12.53 -20.07
CA THR A 148 4.52 13.18 -20.12
C THR A 148 4.95 13.25 -21.58
N GLY A 149 5.11 14.46 -22.09
CA GLY A 149 5.40 14.77 -23.48
C GLY A 149 6.48 13.90 -24.10
N LYS A 150 6.07 13.04 -25.00
CA LYS A 150 6.92 12.63 -26.10
C LYS A 150 7.02 13.86 -26.99
N LYS A 151 8.10 14.60 -26.88
CA LYS A 151 8.48 15.64 -27.83
C LYS A 151 8.71 14.93 -29.16
N ASP A 152 7.79 15.12 -30.05
CA ASP A 152 8.00 14.90 -31.47
C ASP A 152 9.03 15.94 -31.93
N GLY A 153 10.26 15.50 -32.00
CA GLY A 153 11.41 16.27 -32.50
C GLY A 153 12.12 15.49 -33.56
N GLU A 154 11.44 15.20 -34.65
CA GLU A 154 12.11 14.93 -35.91
C GLU A 154 11.60 15.95 -36.91
N GLY A 155 12.25 17.10 -36.84
CA GLY A 155 12.21 18.10 -37.90
C GLY A 155 13.06 17.65 -39.09
N SER A 156 12.39 17.47 -40.19
CA SER A 156 12.83 17.76 -41.56
C SER A 156 14.16 18.52 -41.62
N SER A 157 15.14 17.91 -42.25
CA SER A 157 16.20 18.63 -42.98
C SER A 157 16.31 18.03 -44.37
N SER A 158 15.90 18.85 -45.31
CA SER A 158 16.20 18.80 -46.71
C SER A 158 17.71 18.83 -46.98
#